data_c7f545fa22491dbb1d4a82d087c56b71
#
_entry.id   c7f545fa22491dbb1d4a82d087c56b71
#
_cell.length_a   1.000
_cell.length_b   1.000
_cell.length_c   1.000
_cell.angle_alpha   90.00
_cell.angle_beta   90.00
_cell.angle_gamma   90.00
#
_symmetry.space_group_name_H-M   'P 1'
#
loop_
_entity.id
_entity.type
_entity.pdbx_description
1 polymer ?
#
loop_
_entity_poly.entity_id
_entity_poly.type
_entity_poly.pdbx_seq_one_letter_code
_entity_poly.pdbx_strand_id
1 'polypeptide(L)'
;MFTKKNYLFALLAVTISMFNVELIAQDNADDDVEEVIVTGSKIAKDEFASSSPITIINQEDILAGGNASVDEYLKYTPAFTGYQLGTSTNNGGDGSRKVDLRGLGFNRTLVLLNGRRTIGDVGGDGAVDIGGIPEIMIKRVEVLKDGASTIYGSDAISGVVNFVLDDEFTGLKVSAGLGEGRENGQAPNEDFGIMAGIDGDNGNVVFSASWKNQGEMIQGEQPWAGDALYPQIQADGTFLAVGSGSSNSRKIRTGDTGNFIYDSAIGAARPFTSADVYNYAPVNALITPNERTQMAVIGKMDVTDEVEFYFSGIYNRRYSHQRLAPDASFAVSSSVQTPNNGSQWNDYVPANNPYNPFGSVNCSNTINLCDIGVRINRRFEESGGRIFEQTVDAYDINMGFRWEMAGFNHDVSVTFAETEQVDETLNYGRFDRWAIAVDPVACAATAACPDVLNPFGEFGSISDEQMAYLTAGSLKDQSGADFNQISYVISGSNFAVGIEKRQEYGYFKPDEFSA
;
A
#
# COMPACT_ATOMS: atom_id res chain seq x y z
N MET A 1 -31.42 -4.69 -10.22
CA MET A 1 -30.53 -5.22 -9.20
C MET A 1 -29.85 -4.01 -8.59
N PHE A 2 -30.26 -3.55 -7.41
CA PHE A 2 -29.67 -2.39 -6.75
C PHE A 2 -28.31 -2.80 -6.20
N THR A 3 -27.24 -2.15 -6.65
CA THR A 3 -25.89 -2.40 -6.15
C THR A 3 -25.76 -1.83 -4.73
N LYS A 4 -24.96 -2.46 -3.87
CA LYS A 4 -24.69 -2.04 -2.48
C LYS A 4 -24.33 -0.54 -2.36
N LYS A 5 -23.69 0.04 -3.39
CA LYS A 5 -23.40 1.50 -3.49
C LYS A 5 -24.62 2.41 -3.32
N ASN A 6 -25.82 1.93 -3.68
CA ASN A 6 -27.05 2.73 -3.55
C ASN A 6 -27.55 2.83 -2.11
N TYR A 7 -27.13 1.92 -1.21
CA TYR A 7 -27.52 1.96 0.18
C TYR A 7 -26.77 3.05 0.96
N LEU A 8 -25.51 3.31 0.63
CA LEU A 8 -24.73 4.37 1.27
C LEU A 8 -25.34 5.76 0.98
N PHE A 9 -25.69 6.01 -0.30
CA PHE A 9 -26.37 7.25 -0.68
C PHE A 9 -27.78 7.36 -0.10
N ALA A 10 -28.50 6.23 0.03
CA ALA A 10 -29.81 6.23 0.66
C ALA A 10 -29.72 6.48 2.17
N LEU A 11 -28.72 5.92 2.87
CA LEU A 11 -28.47 6.17 4.28
C LEU A 11 -28.10 7.63 4.53
N LEU A 12 -27.22 8.19 3.70
CA LEU A 12 -26.82 9.60 3.74
C LEU A 12 -28.03 10.54 3.49
N ALA A 13 -28.90 10.22 2.55
CA ALA A 13 -30.09 10.99 2.24
C ALA A 13 -31.15 10.92 3.36
N VAL A 14 -31.30 9.78 4.03
CA VAL A 14 -32.23 9.59 5.14
C VAL A 14 -31.75 10.33 6.38
N THR A 15 -30.46 10.35 6.68
CA THR A 15 -29.92 11.10 7.82
C THR A 15 -30.07 12.61 7.65
N ILE A 16 -29.82 13.15 6.44
CA ILE A 16 -29.98 14.60 6.16
C ILE A 16 -31.45 15.03 6.22
N SER A 17 -32.41 14.17 5.90
CA SER A 17 -33.85 14.49 5.93
C SER A 17 -34.48 14.48 7.34
N MET A 18 -33.80 13.94 8.34
CA MET A 18 -34.30 13.89 9.73
C MET A 18 -34.00 15.15 10.55
N PHE A 19 -33.13 16.03 10.05
CA PHE A 19 -32.76 17.24 10.78
C PHE A 19 -33.35 18.50 10.10
N ASN A 20 -34.26 19.20 10.81
CA ASN A 20 -34.65 20.56 10.44
C ASN A 20 -33.60 21.52 11.01
N VAL A 21 -32.79 22.13 10.14
CA VAL A 21 -31.62 22.92 10.53
C VAL A 21 -31.98 24.41 10.63
N GLU A 22 -31.91 24.98 11.84
CA GLU A 22 -31.69 26.42 12.02
C GLU A 22 -30.22 26.65 12.35
N LEU A 23 -29.49 27.30 11.45
CA LEU A 23 -28.06 27.64 11.63
C LEU A 23 -27.94 28.78 12.66
N ILE A 24 -27.54 28.45 13.88
CA ILE A 24 -27.14 29.43 14.90
C ILE A 24 -25.65 29.17 15.19
N ALA A 25 -24.78 30.12 14.84
CA ALA A 25 -23.39 30.10 15.27
C ALA A 25 -23.31 30.47 16.75
N GLN A 26 -22.90 29.55 17.60
CA GLN A 26 -22.70 29.79 19.02
C GLN A 26 -21.26 29.50 19.40
N ASP A 27 -20.62 30.51 20.00
CA ASP A 27 -19.27 30.46 20.55
C ASP A 27 -19.37 29.70 21.89
N ASN A 28 -18.80 28.50 21.99
CA ASN A 28 -18.80 27.73 23.23
C ASN A 28 -17.43 27.79 23.90
N ALA A 29 -17.47 28.21 25.14
CA ALA A 29 -16.32 28.17 26.05
C ALA A 29 -16.00 26.72 26.45
N ASP A 30 -14.71 26.43 26.51
CA ASP A 30 -14.13 25.18 27.01
C ASP A 30 -14.71 24.79 28.38
N ASP A 31 -15.48 23.72 28.42
CA ASP A 31 -15.62 22.88 29.60
C ASP A 31 -14.66 21.69 29.42
N ASP A 32 -13.62 21.64 30.25
CA ASP A 32 -12.68 20.52 30.37
C ASP A 32 -13.46 19.27 30.83
N VAL A 33 -14.07 18.56 29.90
CA VAL A 33 -14.63 17.24 30.14
C VAL A 33 -13.47 16.24 30.16
N GLU A 34 -13.27 15.62 31.30
CA GLU A 34 -12.25 14.58 31.51
C GLU A 34 -12.43 13.44 30.47
N GLU A 35 -11.49 13.32 29.58
CA GLU A 35 -11.60 12.50 28.38
C GLU A 35 -11.38 11.03 28.71
N VAL A 36 -12.40 10.21 28.54
CA VAL A 36 -12.37 8.78 28.88
C VAL A 36 -11.71 7.95 27.81
N ILE A 37 -10.54 7.37 28.11
CA ILE A 37 -9.79 6.51 27.20
C ILE A 37 -10.29 5.08 27.29
N VAL A 38 -10.67 4.52 26.15
CA VAL A 38 -11.25 3.17 26.05
C VAL A 38 -10.24 2.13 25.50
N THR A 39 -9.11 2.57 24.92
CA THR A 39 -8.13 1.68 24.28
C THR A 39 -7.43 0.76 25.30
N GLY A 40 -7.42 -0.55 25.01
CA GLY A 40 -6.81 -1.56 25.90
C GLY A 40 -7.71 -2.03 27.04
N SER A 41 -8.95 -1.51 27.15
CA SER A 41 -9.95 -1.95 28.10
C SER A 41 -11.36 -1.69 27.55
N LYS A 42 -12.31 -2.55 27.89
CA LYS A 42 -13.75 -2.28 27.70
C LYS A 42 -14.36 -1.62 28.94
N ILE A 43 -13.54 -1.36 29.94
CA ILE A 43 -13.89 -0.58 31.15
C ILE A 43 -13.39 0.83 30.89
N ALA A 44 -14.26 1.82 30.98
CA ALA A 44 -13.89 3.23 30.91
C ALA A 44 -12.85 3.55 32.00
N LYS A 45 -11.72 4.12 31.62
CA LYS A 45 -10.62 4.49 32.51
C LYS A 45 -10.02 5.80 32.06
N ASP A 46 -9.57 6.58 33.02
CA ASP A 46 -8.72 7.73 32.85
C ASP A 46 -7.32 7.29 32.33
N GLU A 47 -6.63 8.15 31.57
CA GLU A 47 -5.28 7.95 31.04
C GLU A 47 -4.30 7.45 32.11
N PHE A 48 -4.30 8.07 33.28
CA PHE A 48 -3.42 7.73 34.39
C PHE A 48 -3.83 6.46 35.15
N ALA A 49 -5.04 5.95 34.94
CA ALA A 49 -5.54 4.71 35.56
C ALA A 49 -5.32 3.47 34.70
N SER A 50 -4.78 3.64 33.48
CA SER A 50 -4.44 2.51 32.61
C SER A 50 -3.26 1.72 33.18
N SER A 51 -3.40 0.38 33.23
CA SER A 51 -2.32 -0.51 33.66
C SER A 51 -1.22 -0.65 32.61
N SER A 52 -1.47 -0.22 31.39
CA SER A 52 -0.53 -0.27 30.26
C SER A 52 -0.26 1.14 29.72
N PRO A 53 0.97 1.42 29.25
CA PRO A 53 1.34 2.75 28.78
C PRO A 53 0.59 3.08 27.48
N ILE A 54 -0.28 4.08 27.55
CA ILE A 54 -0.98 4.65 26.40
C ILE A 54 -0.32 5.99 26.07
N THR A 55 -0.10 6.24 24.80
CA THR A 55 0.32 7.57 24.30
C THR A 55 -0.86 8.15 23.53
N ILE A 56 -1.26 9.35 23.89
CA ILE A 56 -2.27 10.13 23.19
C ILE A 56 -1.55 11.14 22.30
N ILE A 57 -2.00 11.24 21.06
CA ILE A 57 -1.53 12.19 20.05
C ILE A 57 -2.77 12.96 19.62
N ASN A 58 -2.88 14.21 20.02
CA ASN A 58 -4.01 15.06 19.66
C ASN A 58 -3.84 15.65 18.25
N GLN A 59 -4.94 16.11 17.65
CA GLN A 59 -4.89 16.75 16.34
C GLN A 59 -3.96 17.97 16.31
N GLU A 60 -3.92 18.74 17.39
CA GLU A 60 -3.04 19.88 17.51
C GLU A 60 -1.54 19.50 17.47
N ASP A 61 -1.16 18.36 18.05
CA ASP A 61 0.21 17.86 18.03
C ASP A 61 0.65 17.53 16.61
N ILE A 62 -0.24 16.91 15.83
CA ILE A 62 -0.02 16.55 14.42
C ILE A 62 0.16 17.82 13.58
N LEU A 63 -0.71 18.80 13.74
CA LEU A 63 -0.66 20.08 13.03
C LEU A 63 0.56 20.92 13.45
N ALA A 64 0.89 20.96 14.75
CA ALA A 64 2.04 21.68 15.28
C ALA A 64 3.37 21.08 14.80
N GLY A 65 3.41 19.79 14.51
CA GLY A 65 4.56 19.10 13.94
C GLY A 65 4.89 19.53 12.51
N GLY A 66 4.02 20.30 11.85
CA GLY A 66 4.19 20.71 10.45
C GLY A 66 4.10 19.54 9.46
N ASN A 67 3.54 18.42 9.92
CA ASN A 67 3.38 17.24 9.07
C ASN A 67 2.13 17.37 8.19
N ALA A 68 2.26 16.96 6.94
CA ALA A 68 1.17 17.04 5.97
C ALA A 68 0.07 15.99 6.22
N SER A 69 0.35 15.00 7.10
CA SER A 69 -0.57 13.90 7.39
C SER A 69 -0.24 13.17 8.69
N VAL A 70 -1.23 12.43 9.21
CA VAL A 70 -1.07 11.63 10.43
C VAL A 70 0.02 10.55 10.28
N ASP A 71 0.10 9.90 9.12
CA ASP A 71 1.13 8.89 8.85
C ASP A 71 2.55 9.48 8.87
N GLU A 72 2.73 10.71 8.39
CA GLU A 72 4.01 11.41 8.49
C GLU A 72 4.38 11.71 9.95
N TYR A 73 3.43 12.16 10.75
CA TYR A 73 3.66 12.36 12.18
C TYR A 73 4.07 11.05 12.88
N LEU A 74 3.33 9.98 12.62
CA LEU A 74 3.60 8.65 13.21
C LEU A 74 4.98 8.12 12.82
N LYS A 75 5.48 8.42 11.61
CA LYS A 75 6.82 8.06 11.12
C LYS A 75 7.95 8.55 12.04
N TYR A 76 7.79 9.72 12.65
CA TYR A 76 8.76 10.31 13.57
C TYR A 76 8.53 9.91 15.04
N THR A 77 7.46 9.18 15.32
CA THR A 77 7.18 8.68 16.66
C THR A 77 7.97 7.39 16.93
N PRO A 78 8.83 7.32 17.99
CA PRO A 78 9.75 6.20 18.20
C PRO A 78 9.10 4.82 18.34
N ALA A 79 7.79 4.75 18.63
CA ALA A 79 7.07 3.50 18.74
C ALA A 79 6.81 2.83 17.39
N PHE A 80 6.87 3.58 16.29
CA PHE A 80 6.60 3.08 14.95
C PHE A 80 7.89 2.91 14.16
N THR A 81 7.95 1.90 13.34
CA THR A 81 9.01 1.76 12.34
C THR A 81 8.52 2.36 11.02
N GLY A 82 9.24 3.33 10.47
CA GLY A 82 8.77 4.12 9.32
C GLY A 82 8.68 3.39 7.99
N TYR A 83 8.97 2.10 7.92
CA TYR A 83 9.14 1.40 6.64
C TYR A 83 7.84 1.30 5.81
N GLN A 84 6.68 1.09 6.45
CA GLN A 84 5.39 0.96 5.78
C GLN A 84 4.49 2.21 5.91
N LEU A 85 4.99 3.24 6.58
CA LEU A 85 4.30 4.51 6.68
C LEU A 85 4.68 5.40 5.50
N GLY A 86 3.71 5.71 4.66
CA GLY A 86 3.88 6.51 3.46
C GLY A 86 4.04 5.69 2.18
N THR A 87 4.15 6.40 1.07
CA THR A 87 4.08 5.86 -0.28
C THR A 87 5.44 5.61 -0.93
N SER A 88 6.52 5.54 -0.15
CA SER A 88 7.90 5.41 -0.62
C SER A 88 8.41 3.96 -0.67
N THR A 89 7.56 3.00 -0.98
CA THR A 89 7.94 1.59 -1.09
C THR A 89 8.51 1.31 -2.48
N ASN A 90 9.70 0.72 -2.53
CA ASN A 90 10.27 0.24 -3.78
C ASN A 90 9.71 -1.15 -4.13
N ASN A 91 9.40 -1.36 -5.40
CA ASN A 91 9.06 -2.66 -5.98
C ASN A 91 7.72 -3.25 -5.49
N GLY A 92 6.63 -2.61 -5.85
CA GLY A 92 5.27 -3.02 -5.56
C GLY A 92 4.63 -2.26 -4.41
N GLY A 93 5.04 -1.02 -4.18
CA GLY A 93 4.34 -0.11 -3.29
C GLY A 93 2.97 0.25 -3.86
N ASP A 94 1.95 -0.08 -3.10
CA ASP A 94 0.55 0.07 -3.49
C ASP A 94 -0.05 1.42 -3.10
N GLY A 95 0.74 2.30 -2.45
CA GLY A 95 0.26 3.57 -1.91
C GLY A 95 -0.54 3.45 -0.62
N SER A 96 -0.68 2.24 -0.04
CA SER A 96 -1.26 2.05 1.29
C SER A 96 -0.31 2.53 2.40
N ARG A 97 -0.87 2.82 3.56
CA ARG A 97 -0.15 3.32 4.73
C ARG A 97 -0.45 2.42 5.91
N LYS A 98 0.50 1.57 6.27
CA LYS A 98 0.32 0.55 7.31
C LYS A 98 1.17 0.86 8.52
N VAL A 99 0.61 0.74 9.72
CA VAL A 99 1.32 0.98 10.97
C VAL A 99 1.99 -0.29 11.48
N ASP A 100 3.24 -0.17 11.90
CA ASP A 100 4.01 -1.26 12.50
C ASP A 100 4.61 -0.80 13.84
N LEU A 101 4.02 -1.29 14.93
CA LEU A 101 4.54 -1.01 16.26
C LEU A 101 5.74 -1.90 16.56
N ARG A 102 6.87 -1.26 16.89
CA ARG A 102 8.12 -1.91 17.31
C ARG A 102 8.74 -2.85 16.29
N GLY A 103 8.38 -2.75 15.00
CA GLY A 103 8.93 -3.60 13.94
C GLY A 103 8.51 -5.06 14.02
N LEU A 104 7.39 -5.36 14.69
CA LEU A 104 6.90 -6.73 14.83
C LEU A 104 6.01 -7.17 13.66
N GLY A 105 5.75 -6.26 12.73
CA GLY A 105 4.91 -6.46 11.55
C GLY A 105 3.52 -5.83 11.69
N PHE A 106 3.08 -5.20 10.62
CA PHE A 106 1.80 -4.49 10.56
C PHE A 106 0.59 -5.41 10.79
N ASN A 107 0.67 -6.69 10.44
CA ASN A 107 -0.37 -7.70 10.72
C ASN A 107 -0.44 -8.15 12.18
N ARG A 108 0.41 -7.59 13.05
CA ARG A 108 0.41 -7.79 14.51
C ARG A 108 0.11 -6.51 15.28
N THR A 109 -0.12 -5.41 14.55
CA THR A 109 -0.54 -4.11 15.08
C THR A 109 -2.01 -3.93 14.79
N LEU A 110 -2.85 -4.01 15.82
CA LEU A 110 -4.29 -3.81 15.64
C LEU A 110 -4.61 -2.33 15.45
N VAL A 111 -5.30 -2.01 14.37
CA VAL A 111 -5.88 -0.69 14.14
C VAL A 111 -7.36 -0.73 14.49
N LEU A 112 -7.79 0.26 15.26
CA LEU A 112 -9.19 0.47 15.61
C LEU A 112 -9.66 1.84 15.13
N LEU A 113 -10.96 1.94 14.87
CA LEU A 113 -11.69 3.17 14.60
C LEU A 113 -12.77 3.33 15.66
N ASN A 114 -12.68 4.39 16.47
CA ASN A 114 -13.57 4.61 17.62
C ASN A 114 -13.70 3.36 18.53
N GLY A 115 -12.56 2.68 18.78
CA GLY A 115 -12.51 1.47 19.61
C GLY A 115 -13.07 0.20 18.97
N ARG A 116 -13.39 0.22 17.67
CA ARG A 116 -13.95 -0.90 16.91
C ARG A 116 -13.01 -1.33 15.80
N ARG A 117 -13.06 -2.62 15.46
CA ARG A 117 -12.31 -3.12 14.31
C ARG A 117 -12.87 -2.56 13.00
N THR A 118 -11.98 -2.29 12.07
CA THR A 118 -12.29 -1.96 10.69
C THR A 118 -11.66 -2.99 9.75
N ILE A 119 -12.00 -2.91 8.47
CA ILE A 119 -11.51 -3.85 7.48
C ILE A 119 -10.03 -3.58 7.14
N GLY A 120 -9.26 -4.65 6.97
CA GLY A 120 -7.91 -4.59 6.44
C GLY A 120 -7.88 -4.46 4.92
N ASP A 121 -6.72 -4.08 4.42
CA ASP A 121 -6.41 -4.05 2.99
C ASP A 121 -6.36 -5.48 2.41
N VAL A 122 -6.75 -5.65 1.15
CA VAL A 122 -6.81 -6.96 0.49
C VAL A 122 -5.46 -7.49 0.00
N GLY A 123 -4.39 -6.76 0.18
CA GLY A 123 -3.02 -7.14 -0.25
C GLY A 123 -2.42 -8.37 0.44
N GLY A 124 -3.24 -9.22 1.07
CA GLY A 124 -2.87 -10.53 1.60
C GLY A 124 -2.37 -10.55 3.04
N ASP A 125 -2.26 -9.42 3.71
CA ASP A 125 -1.73 -9.30 5.06
C ASP A 125 -2.76 -8.87 6.13
N GLY A 126 -3.95 -8.45 5.71
CA GLY A 126 -5.04 -8.04 6.59
C GLY A 126 -4.78 -6.75 7.39
N ALA A 127 -3.72 -6.02 7.06
CA ALA A 127 -3.39 -4.77 7.73
C ALA A 127 -4.29 -3.63 7.25
N VAL A 128 -4.66 -2.74 8.15
CA VAL A 128 -5.51 -1.59 7.83
C VAL A 128 -4.69 -0.50 7.14
N ASP A 129 -5.18 0.01 5.99
CA ASP A 129 -4.68 1.23 5.38
C ASP A 129 -5.18 2.45 6.16
N ILE A 130 -4.35 2.98 7.07
CA ILE A 130 -4.70 4.14 7.89
C ILE A 130 -4.94 5.41 7.08
N GLY A 131 -4.41 5.48 5.86
CA GLY A 131 -4.69 6.58 4.95
C GLY A 131 -6.15 6.61 4.47
N GLY A 132 -6.93 5.56 4.70
CA GLY A 132 -8.38 5.51 4.46
C GLY A 132 -9.22 6.22 5.53
N ILE A 133 -8.63 6.58 6.67
CA ILE A 133 -9.30 7.27 7.77
C ILE A 133 -9.33 8.78 7.47
N PRO A 134 -10.49 9.46 7.55
CA PRO A 134 -10.61 10.87 7.22
C PRO A 134 -9.86 11.75 8.23
N GLU A 135 -8.69 12.26 7.85
CA GLU A 135 -7.78 13.01 8.71
C GLU A 135 -8.43 14.26 9.35
N ILE A 136 -9.31 14.95 8.62
CA ILE A 136 -10.00 16.14 9.10
C ILE A 136 -10.92 15.88 10.29
N MET A 137 -11.36 14.62 10.45
CA MET A 137 -12.23 14.19 11.55
C MET A 137 -11.46 13.56 12.71
N ILE A 138 -10.15 13.32 12.61
CA ILE A 138 -9.39 12.72 13.71
C ILE A 138 -9.31 13.72 14.86
N LYS A 139 -9.87 13.37 16.01
CA LYS A 139 -9.75 14.11 17.27
C LYS A 139 -8.42 13.78 17.94
N ARG A 140 -8.08 12.48 18.00
CA ARG A 140 -6.82 11.99 18.56
C ARG A 140 -6.49 10.58 18.07
N VAL A 141 -5.24 10.19 18.25
CA VAL A 141 -4.76 8.82 18.05
C VAL A 141 -4.25 8.28 19.38
N GLU A 142 -4.79 7.16 19.81
CA GLU A 142 -4.40 6.48 21.04
C GLU A 142 -3.50 5.28 20.70
N VAL A 143 -2.30 5.24 21.25
CA VAL A 143 -1.30 4.20 20.96
C VAL A 143 -1.03 3.41 22.23
N LEU A 144 -1.57 2.20 22.29
CA LEU A 144 -1.26 1.23 23.33
C LEU A 144 -0.02 0.42 22.91
N LYS A 145 1.09 0.64 23.61
CA LYS A 145 2.41 0.05 23.30
C LYS A 145 2.65 -1.32 23.93
N ASP A 146 1.63 -1.96 24.45
CA ASP A 146 1.71 -3.28 25.09
C ASP A 146 0.81 -4.28 24.37
N GLY A 147 1.07 -5.57 24.55
CA GLY A 147 0.24 -6.63 23.99
C GLY A 147 -1.17 -6.60 24.59
N ALA A 148 -2.17 -6.44 23.71
CA ALA A 148 -3.58 -6.43 24.09
C ALA A 148 -4.34 -7.67 23.55
N SER A 149 -3.61 -8.74 23.27
CA SER A 149 -4.17 -9.97 22.67
C SER A 149 -5.21 -10.64 23.56
N THR A 150 -5.14 -10.44 24.88
CA THR A 150 -6.15 -10.96 25.82
C THR A 150 -7.52 -10.32 25.65
N ILE A 151 -7.57 -9.11 25.09
CA ILE A 151 -8.81 -8.34 24.86
C ILE A 151 -9.23 -8.41 23.40
N TYR A 152 -8.26 -8.26 22.50
CA TYR A 152 -8.52 -8.08 21.08
C TYR A 152 -8.09 -9.26 20.19
N GLY A 153 -7.46 -10.30 20.74
CA GLY A 153 -7.00 -11.45 19.96
C GLY A 153 -5.60 -11.29 19.34
N SER A 154 -5.27 -12.16 18.39
CA SER A 154 -3.92 -12.32 17.83
C SER A 154 -3.37 -11.09 17.08
N ASP A 155 -4.23 -10.20 16.61
CA ASP A 155 -3.82 -9.04 15.80
C ASP A 155 -3.19 -7.93 16.66
N ALA A 156 -3.40 -7.98 17.99
CA ALA A 156 -2.89 -7.00 18.95
C ALA A 156 -1.64 -7.49 19.72
N ILE A 157 -0.74 -8.21 19.05
CA ILE A 157 0.50 -8.73 19.68
C ILE A 157 1.49 -7.59 19.94
N SER A 158 1.68 -6.70 18.97
CA SER A 158 2.59 -5.55 19.09
C SER A 158 1.94 -4.36 19.79
N GLY A 159 0.63 -4.31 19.84
CA GLY A 159 -0.13 -3.22 20.44
C GLY A 159 -1.35 -2.84 19.62
N VAL A 160 -1.95 -1.72 20.00
CA VAL A 160 -3.18 -1.18 19.37
C VAL A 160 -2.98 0.29 19.02
N VAL A 161 -3.45 0.68 17.85
CA VAL A 161 -3.56 2.08 17.41
C VAL A 161 -5.03 2.36 17.17
N ASN A 162 -5.62 3.22 18.00
CA ASN A 162 -7.03 3.58 17.90
C ASN A 162 -7.17 5.02 17.41
N PHE A 163 -7.82 5.18 16.28
CA PHE A 163 -8.17 6.49 15.73
C PHE A 163 -9.54 6.87 16.25
N VAL A 164 -9.58 7.95 17.02
CA VAL A 164 -10.82 8.50 17.57
C VAL A 164 -11.25 9.67 16.71
N LEU A 165 -12.42 9.57 16.10
CA LEU A 165 -13.01 10.63 15.30
C LEU A 165 -13.79 11.60 16.18
N ASP A 166 -13.83 12.86 15.77
CA ASP A 166 -14.57 13.90 16.43
C ASP A 166 -16.06 13.79 16.08
N ASP A 167 -16.79 13.13 16.94
CA ASP A 167 -18.25 12.94 16.83
C ASP A 167 -19.06 14.05 17.52
N GLU A 168 -18.38 15.03 18.14
CA GLU A 168 -19.00 16.14 18.87
C GLU A 168 -18.76 17.50 18.22
N PHE A 169 -18.06 17.53 17.08
CA PHE A 169 -17.77 18.76 16.37
C PHE A 169 -19.06 19.50 15.99
N THR A 170 -19.06 20.81 16.22
CA THR A 170 -20.15 21.71 15.82
C THR A 170 -19.62 22.83 14.93
N GLY A 171 -20.41 23.22 13.94
CA GLY A 171 -20.05 24.30 13.02
C GLY A 171 -19.42 23.81 11.72
N LEU A 172 -18.54 24.62 11.14
CA LEU A 172 -17.92 24.38 9.84
C LEU A 172 -16.40 24.54 9.94
N LYS A 173 -15.66 23.50 9.51
CA LYS A 173 -14.21 23.51 9.37
C LYS A 173 -13.85 23.28 7.90
N VAL A 174 -12.98 24.10 7.35
CA VAL A 174 -12.45 23.94 6.00
C VAL A 174 -10.93 23.89 6.10
N SER A 175 -10.31 22.95 5.45
CA SER A 175 -8.86 22.84 5.31
C SER A 175 -8.44 22.86 3.85
N ALA A 176 -7.31 23.49 3.55
CA ALA A 176 -6.68 23.42 2.25
C ALA A 176 -5.17 23.48 2.45
N GLY A 177 -4.45 22.61 1.78
CA GLY A 177 -3.00 22.53 1.84
C GLY A 177 -2.41 22.47 0.44
N LEU A 178 -1.26 23.13 0.28
CA LEU A 178 -0.44 23.05 -0.92
C LEU A 178 1.00 22.88 -0.46
N GLY A 179 1.67 21.88 -1.01
CA GLY A 179 3.06 21.60 -0.70
C GLY A 179 3.83 21.14 -1.93
N GLU A 180 5.13 21.32 -1.90
CA GLU A 180 6.02 20.80 -2.93
C GLU A 180 7.39 20.48 -2.32
N GLY A 181 8.12 19.55 -2.92
CA GLY A 181 9.49 19.26 -2.54
C GLY A 181 10.38 20.50 -2.70
N ARG A 182 11.16 20.81 -1.68
CA ARG A 182 12.01 22.01 -1.63
C ARG A 182 13.04 22.09 -2.76
N GLU A 183 13.49 20.94 -3.23
CA GLU A 183 14.41 20.83 -4.35
C GLU A 183 13.64 20.37 -5.58
N ASN A 184 13.61 21.17 -6.62
CA ASN A 184 13.00 20.90 -7.94
C ASN A 184 11.45 20.82 -8.01
N GLY A 185 10.70 21.23 -6.97
CA GLY A 185 9.23 21.24 -7.00
C GLY A 185 8.58 19.86 -7.18
N GLN A 186 9.28 18.79 -6.79
CA GLN A 186 8.80 17.42 -6.93
C GLN A 186 7.88 17.00 -5.80
N ALA A 187 7.11 15.94 -6.06
CA ALA A 187 6.11 15.43 -5.14
C ALA A 187 5.13 16.51 -4.66
N PRO A 188 4.51 17.28 -5.57
CA PRO A 188 3.50 18.25 -5.19
C PRO A 188 2.44 17.55 -4.35
N ASN A 189 2.00 18.23 -3.30
CA ASN A 189 0.95 17.74 -2.41
C ASN A 189 -0.16 18.78 -2.36
N GLU A 190 -1.37 18.34 -2.63
CA GLU A 190 -2.57 19.16 -2.64
C GLU A 190 -3.61 18.46 -1.78
N ASP A 191 -4.21 19.18 -0.86
CA ASP A 191 -5.30 18.66 -0.06
C ASP A 191 -6.41 19.70 0.09
N PHE A 192 -7.62 19.19 0.16
CA PHE A 192 -8.81 19.96 0.47
C PHE A 192 -9.72 19.13 1.36
N GLY A 193 -10.29 19.75 2.39
CA GLY A 193 -11.21 19.10 3.29
C GLY A 193 -12.29 20.04 3.80
N ILE A 194 -13.47 19.49 4.03
CA ILE A 194 -14.59 20.16 4.69
C ILE A 194 -15.15 19.23 5.74
N MET A 195 -15.45 19.76 6.93
CA MET A 195 -16.15 19.08 8.00
C MET A 195 -17.24 20.00 8.53
N ALA A 196 -18.46 19.48 8.68
CA ALA A 196 -19.60 20.20 9.19
C ALA A 196 -20.29 19.36 10.25
N GLY A 197 -20.58 19.96 11.39
CA GLY A 197 -21.27 19.32 12.51
C GLY A 197 -22.45 20.13 12.98
N ILE A 198 -23.49 19.43 13.37
CA ILE A 198 -24.73 19.99 13.87
C ILE A 198 -25.06 19.26 15.16
N ASP A 199 -25.35 20.03 16.20
CA ASP A 199 -25.84 19.56 17.47
C ASP A 199 -27.30 19.99 17.65
N GLY A 200 -28.12 19.10 18.17
CA GLY A 200 -29.53 19.31 18.41
C GLY A 200 -29.95 18.73 19.76
N ASP A 201 -31.19 19.02 20.21
CA ASP A 201 -31.70 18.60 21.52
C ASP A 201 -31.62 17.08 21.78
N ASN A 202 -31.62 16.26 20.75
CA ASN A 202 -31.67 14.80 20.84
C ASN A 202 -30.49 14.11 20.20
N GLY A 203 -29.40 14.81 19.88
CA GLY A 203 -28.21 14.20 19.29
C GLY A 203 -27.49 15.09 18.31
N ASN A 204 -26.38 14.58 17.81
CA ASN A 204 -25.53 15.30 16.90
C ASN A 204 -25.14 14.47 15.67
N VAL A 205 -24.73 15.14 14.60
CA VAL A 205 -24.17 14.52 13.41
C VAL A 205 -23.03 15.37 12.86
N VAL A 206 -21.95 14.71 12.50
CA VAL A 206 -20.77 15.31 11.87
C VAL A 206 -20.56 14.65 10.51
N PHE A 207 -20.39 15.46 9.49
CA PHE A 207 -20.09 15.04 8.14
C PHE A 207 -18.73 15.57 7.70
N SER A 208 -17.98 14.80 6.91
CA SER A 208 -16.77 15.30 6.23
C SER A 208 -16.66 14.81 4.81
N ALA A 209 -15.98 15.60 3.98
CA ALA A 209 -15.51 15.21 2.67
C ALA A 209 -14.10 15.78 2.48
N SER A 210 -13.19 14.97 1.93
CA SER A 210 -11.83 15.40 1.66
C SER A 210 -11.29 14.77 0.39
N TRP A 211 -10.36 15.49 -0.22
CA TRP A 211 -9.58 15.05 -1.36
C TRP A 211 -8.12 15.39 -1.12
N LYS A 212 -7.23 14.45 -1.45
CA LYS A 212 -5.79 14.60 -1.30
C LYS A 212 -5.10 14.03 -2.53
N ASN A 213 -4.11 14.74 -3.05
CA ASN A 213 -3.29 14.31 -4.16
C ASN A 213 -1.81 14.46 -3.79
N GLN A 214 -1.07 13.38 -3.83
CA GLN A 214 0.37 13.31 -3.65
C GLN A 214 1.02 13.01 -4.99
N GLY A 215 1.83 13.91 -5.51
CA GLY A 215 2.55 13.72 -6.76
C GLY A 215 3.76 12.81 -6.66
N GLU A 216 4.30 12.44 -7.80
CA GLU A 216 5.47 11.58 -7.94
C GLU A 216 6.77 12.31 -7.55
N MET A 217 7.69 11.57 -6.93
CA MET A 217 9.10 11.95 -6.83
C MET A 217 9.95 10.87 -7.48
N ILE A 218 10.72 11.25 -8.48
CA ILE A 218 11.65 10.33 -9.16
C ILE A 218 12.95 10.25 -8.40
N GLN A 219 13.42 9.02 -8.16
CA GLN A 219 14.64 8.74 -7.41
C GLN A 219 15.87 9.42 -8.04
N GLY A 220 16.03 9.32 -9.35
CA GLY A 220 17.20 9.84 -10.07
C GLY A 220 17.30 11.35 -10.13
N GLU A 221 16.23 12.06 -9.82
CA GLU A 221 16.22 13.52 -9.76
C GLU A 221 16.65 14.07 -8.40
N GLN A 222 16.87 13.19 -7.42
CA GLN A 222 17.33 13.56 -6.10
C GLN A 222 18.87 13.46 -6.02
N PRO A 223 19.59 14.54 -5.63
CA PRO A 223 21.06 14.53 -5.57
C PRO A 223 21.63 13.43 -4.65
N TRP A 224 20.88 13.04 -3.62
CA TRP A 224 21.28 12.03 -2.64
C TRP A 224 20.84 10.60 -3.02
N ALA A 225 20.02 10.41 -4.06
CA ALA A 225 19.45 9.13 -4.48
C ALA A 225 19.64 8.86 -5.99
N GLY A 226 20.41 9.69 -6.70
CA GLY A 226 20.63 9.62 -8.14
C GLY A 226 21.25 8.33 -8.66
N ASP A 227 21.89 7.58 -7.77
CA ASP A 227 22.46 6.27 -8.08
C ASP A 227 21.72 5.15 -7.36
N ALA A 228 21.49 4.04 -8.06
CA ALA A 228 20.89 2.83 -7.51
C ALA A 228 21.91 2.07 -6.67
N LEU A 229 22.09 2.46 -5.41
CA LEU A 229 23.04 1.88 -4.48
C LEU A 229 22.41 0.85 -3.56
N TYR A 230 23.23 -0.12 -3.15
CA TYR A 230 22.89 -1.16 -2.19
C TYR A 230 23.96 -1.23 -1.09
N PRO A 231 23.60 -1.21 0.20
CA PRO A 231 24.57 -1.34 1.28
C PRO A 231 25.07 -2.79 1.35
N GLN A 232 26.38 -2.96 1.25
CA GLN A 232 27.04 -4.25 1.45
C GLN A 232 27.88 -4.21 2.73
N ILE A 233 27.63 -5.16 3.64
CA ILE A 233 28.44 -5.33 4.84
C ILE A 233 29.74 -6.01 4.43
N GLN A 234 30.87 -5.37 4.74
CA GLN A 234 32.19 -5.91 4.53
C GLN A 234 32.58 -6.89 5.65
N ALA A 235 33.63 -7.67 5.44
CA ALA A 235 34.11 -8.64 6.44
C ALA A 235 34.58 -7.98 7.76
N ASP A 236 34.94 -6.71 7.74
CA ASP A 236 35.33 -5.91 8.90
C ASP A 236 34.13 -5.23 9.59
N GLY A 237 32.89 -5.48 9.12
CA GLY A 237 31.67 -4.90 9.66
C GLY A 237 31.35 -3.50 9.13
N THR A 238 32.16 -2.93 8.24
CA THR A 238 31.86 -1.64 7.62
C THR A 238 30.83 -1.79 6.50
N PHE A 239 30.12 -0.68 6.19
CA PHE A 239 29.19 -0.62 5.07
C PHE A 239 29.86 0.00 3.84
N LEU A 240 29.76 -0.66 2.71
CA LEU A 240 30.13 -0.13 1.42
C LEU A 240 28.86 0.01 0.56
N ALA A 241 28.63 1.18 0.01
CA ALA A 241 27.62 1.38 -1.01
C ALA A 241 28.12 0.82 -2.34
N VAL A 242 27.43 -0.18 -2.86
CA VAL A 242 27.76 -0.82 -4.16
C VAL A 242 26.56 -0.71 -5.08
N GLY A 243 26.78 -0.81 -6.40
CA GLY A 243 25.69 -0.88 -7.37
C GLY A 243 24.78 -2.07 -7.06
N SER A 244 23.48 -1.84 -7.10
CA SER A 244 22.47 -2.87 -6.85
C SER A 244 22.65 -4.07 -7.80
N GLY A 245 22.45 -5.28 -7.30
CA GLY A 245 22.39 -6.49 -8.13
C GLY A 245 21.32 -6.42 -9.23
N SER A 246 20.25 -5.66 -8.99
CA SER A 246 19.21 -5.33 -9.97
C SER A 246 19.69 -4.39 -11.07
N SER A 247 20.84 -3.78 -10.92
CA SER A 247 21.47 -2.91 -11.93
C SER A 247 22.21 -3.66 -13.03
N ASN A 248 22.23 -4.98 -13.00
CA ASN A 248 22.83 -5.73 -14.12
C ASN A 248 21.90 -5.68 -15.34
N SER A 249 22.36 -5.07 -16.44
CA SER A 249 21.72 -5.13 -17.75
C SER A 249 22.77 -5.47 -18.80
N ARG A 250 22.40 -6.24 -19.81
CA ARG A 250 23.29 -6.75 -20.86
C ARG A 250 24.50 -7.57 -20.35
N LYS A 251 24.46 -8.00 -19.10
CA LYS A 251 25.50 -8.81 -18.48
C LYS A 251 25.39 -10.25 -18.93
N ILE A 252 26.39 -10.71 -19.67
CA ILE A 252 26.49 -12.07 -20.19
C ILE A 252 27.24 -12.93 -19.18
N ARG A 253 26.64 -14.05 -18.80
CA ARG A 253 27.23 -15.04 -17.89
C ARG A 253 27.62 -16.28 -18.66
N THR A 254 28.89 -16.61 -18.64
CA THR A 254 29.47 -17.77 -19.34
C THR A 254 29.92 -18.88 -18.38
N GLY A 255 29.23 -19.06 -17.26
CA GLY A 255 29.62 -20.02 -16.23
C GLY A 255 30.92 -19.63 -15.52
N ASP A 256 31.90 -20.50 -15.50
CA ASP A 256 33.15 -20.31 -14.76
C ASP A 256 34.12 -19.30 -15.39
N THR A 257 33.86 -18.85 -16.64
CA THR A 257 34.78 -17.97 -17.37
C THR A 257 34.60 -16.49 -17.10
N GLY A 258 33.56 -16.12 -16.35
CA GLY A 258 33.33 -14.74 -15.89
C GLY A 258 32.09 -14.08 -16.48
N ASN A 259 32.03 -12.77 -16.30
CA ASN A 259 30.94 -11.93 -16.77
C ASN A 259 31.44 -11.01 -17.88
N PHE A 260 30.65 -10.89 -18.93
CA PHE A 260 30.99 -10.13 -20.12
C PHE A 260 29.84 -9.16 -20.48
N ILE A 261 30.14 -8.22 -21.36
CA ILE A 261 29.18 -7.38 -22.07
C ILE A 261 29.61 -7.32 -23.54
N TYR A 262 28.66 -7.27 -24.46
CA TYR A 262 28.96 -6.98 -25.86
C TYR A 262 29.17 -5.47 -26.02
N ASP A 263 30.31 -5.12 -26.62
CA ASP A 263 30.70 -3.73 -26.89
C ASP A 263 30.63 -3.50 -28.40
N SER A 264 29.65 -2.69 -28.82
CA SER A 264 29.39 -2.40 -30.23
C SER A 264 30.54 -1.64 -30.91
N ALA A 265 31.30 -0.85 -30.13
CA ALA A 265 32.41 -0.06 -30.65
C ALA A 265 33.59 -0.92 -31.12
N ILE A 266 33.78 -2.08 -30.51
CA ILE A 266 34.84 -3.04 -30.89
C ILE A 266 34.28 -4.28 -31.60
N GLY A 267 32.96 -4.43 -31.69
CA GLY A 267 32.28 -5.56 -32.30
C GLY A 267 32.53 -6.91 -31.60
N ALA A 268 32.82 -6.89 -30.29
CA ALA A 268 33.20 -8.07 -29.53
C ALA A 268 32.76 -8.00 -28.06
N ALA A 269 32.72 -9.17 -27.41
CA ALA A 269 32.50 -9.22 -25.96
C ALA A 269 33.79 -8.84 -25.20
N ARG A 270 33.62 -8.03 -24.15
CA ARG A 270 34.67 -7.66 -23.18
C ARG A 270 34.23 -7.96 -21.75
N PRO A 271 35.15 -8.01 -20.78
CA PRO A 271 34.75 -8.15 -19.38
C PRO A 271 33.74 -7.08 -18.92
N PHE A 272 32.74 -7.50 -18.15
CA PHE A 272 31.77 -6.62 -17.52
C PHE A 272 32.44 -5.95 -16.31
N THR A 273 32.28 -4.64 -16.21
CA THR A 273 32.85 -3.80 -15.14
C THR A 273 31.77 -3.03 -14.37
N SER A 274 32.17 -2.33 -13.31
CA SER A 274 31.26 -1.45 -12.57
C SER A 274 30.73 -0.26 -13.40
N ALA A 275 31.44 0.12 -14.47
CA ALA A 275 30.99 1.16 -15.40
C ALA A 275 29.84 0.71 -16.31
N ASP A 276 29.61 -0.61 -16.42
CA ASP A 276 28.57 -1.19 -17.26
C ASP A 276 27.26 -1.44 -16.52
N VAL A 277 27.19 -1.05 -15.24
CA VAL A 277 26.03 -1.24 -14.39
C VAL A 277 24.93 -0.27 -14.80
N TYR A 278 23.74 -0.81 -15.02
CA TYR A 278 22.54 -0.01 -15.32
C TYR A 278 22.06 0.73 -14.08
N ASN A 279 21.91 2.05 -14.16
CA ASN A 279 21.29 2.84 -13.11
C ASN A 279 19.78 2.95 -13.36
N TYR A 280 18.97 2.35 -12.49
CA TYR A 280 17.51 2.40 -12.60
C TYR A 280 16.89 3.59 -11.85
N ALA A 281 17.67 4.34 -11.06
CA ALA A 281 17.18 5.48 -10.30
C ALA A 281 16.42 6.53 -11.14
N PRO A 282 16.84 6.85 -12.40
CA PRO A 282 16.14 7.81 -13.24
C PRO A 282 14.69 7.44 -13.62
N VAL A 283 14.32 6.17 -13.48
CA VAL A 283 12.97 5.69 -13.85
C VAL A 283 12.16 5.21 -12.65
N ASN A 284 12.79 5.04 -11.49
CA ASN A 284 12.08 4.59 -10.29
C ASN A 284 11.41 5.75 -9.57
N ALA A 285 10.15 5.57 -9.21
CA ALA A 285 9.49 6.43 -8.24
C ALA A 285 10.10 6.22 -6.83
N LEU A 286 10.49 7.30 -6.18
CA LEU A 286 10.88 7.34 -4.78
C LEU A 286 9.65 7.58 -3.90
N ILE A 287 8.73 8.43 -4.37
CA ILE A 287 7.40 8.60 -3.79
C ILE A 287 6.40 8.23 -4.86
N THR A 288 5.56 7.25 -4.55
CA THR A 288 4.47 6.80 -5.41
C THR A 288 3.34 7.81 -5.38
N PRO A 289 2.91 8.35 -6.53
CA PRO A 289 1.75 9.24 -6.59
C PRO A 289 0.50 8.53 -6.08
N ASN A 290 -0.30 9.29 -5.34
CA ASN A 290 -1.46 8.75 -4.65
C ASN A 290 -2.56 9.81 -4.57
N GLU A 291 -3.73 9.48 -5.08
CA GLU A 291 -4.93 10.30 -4.97
C GLU A 291 -5.94 9.62 -4.06
N ARG A 292 -6.54 10.38 -3.14
CA ARG A 292 -7.57 9.89 -2.23
C ARG A 292 -8.78 10.80 -2.21
N THR A 293 -9.95 10.20 -2.24
CA THR A 293 -11.23 10.85 -1.98
C THR A 293 -11.90 10.14 -0.82
N GLN A 294 -12.28 10.90 0.20
CA GLN A 294 -12.89 10.37 1.42
C GLN A 294 -14.19 11.10 1.71
N MET A 295 -15.17 10.36 2.21
CA MET A 295 -16.40 10.90 2.75
C MET A 295 -16.71 10.15 4.05
N ALA A 296 -17.14 10.87 5.07
CA ALA A 296 -17.53 10.24 6.32
C ALA A 296 -18.71 10.96 6.96
N VAL A 297 -19.47 10.19 7.71
CA VAL A 297 -20.54 10.67 8.55
C VAL A 297 -20.48 9.90 9.87
N ILE A 298 -20.60 10.59 10.97
CA ILE A 298 -20.69 10.02 12.32
C ILE A 298 -21.75 10.77 13.11
N GLY A 299 -22.47 10.08 13.96
CA GLY A 299 -23.45 10.73 14.80
C GLY A 299 -24.01 9.84 15.88
N LYS A 300 -24.69 10.49 16.82
CA LYS A 300 -25.41 9.84 17.90
C LYS A 300 -26.77 10.53 18.08
N MET A 301 -27.75 9.78 18.57
CA MET A 301 -29.10 10.26 18.78
C MET A 301 -29.72 9.54 19.98
N ASP A 302 -30.29 10.31 20.90
CA ASP A 302 -31.08 9.79 22.01
C ASP A 302 -32.44 9.33 21.51
N VAL A 303 -32.64 8.01 21.47
CA VAL A 303 -33.92 7.38 21.09
C VAL A 303 -34.91 7.50 22.22
N THR A 304 -34.43 7.42 23.43
CA THR A 304 -35.12 7.73 24.69
C THR A 304 -34.13 8.34 25.67
N ASP A 305 -34.59 8.88 26.79
CA ASP A 305 -33.72 9.40 27.86
C ASP A 305 -32.67 8.38 28.37
N GLU A 306 -32.81 7.09 28.05
CA GLU A 306 -31.98 6.02 28.55
C GLU A 306 -31.21 5.27 27.42
N VAL A 307 -31.61 5.47 26.14
CA VAL A 307 -31.10 4.69 25.00
C VAL A 307 -30.55 5.62 23.93
N GLU A 308 -29.26 5.54 23.72
CA GLU A 308 -28.54 6.21 22.63
C GLU A 308 -28.39 5.27 21.42
N PHE A 309 -28.72 5.75 20.23
CA PHE A 309 -28.33 5.18 18.97
C PHE A 309 -27.11 5.93 18.44
N TYR A 310 -26.08 5.20 17.96
CA TYR A 310 -24.93 5.80 17.31
C TYR A 310 -24.65 5.12 15.98
N PHE A 311 -24.02 5.85 15.08
CA PHE A 311 -23.63 5.33 13.76
C PHE A 311 -22.38 6.03 13.23
N SER A 312 -21.65 5.32 12.36
CA SER A 312 -20.61 5.88 11.51
C SER A 312 -20.62 5.23 10.14
N GLY A 313 -20.30 6.00 9.13
CA GLY A 313 -20.10 5.50 7.77
C GLY A 313 -18.90 6.21 7.14
N ILE A 314 -17.97 5.45 6.60
CA ILE A 314 -16.79 5.97 5.93
C ILE A 314 -16.71 5.35 4.55
N TYR A 315 -16.41 6.17 3.56
CA TYR A 315 -16.04 5.78 2.21
C TYR A 315 -14.67 6.36 1.88
N ASN A 316 -13.80 5.53 1.33
CA ASN A 316 -12.49 5.92 0.86
C ASN A 316 -12.25 5.34 -0.53
N ARG A 317 -11.81 6.17 -1.45
CA ARG A 317 -11.29 5.76 -2.74
C ARG A 317 -9.83 6.18 -2.84
N ARG A 318 -8.95 5.24 -3.17
CA ARG A 318 -7.54 5.47 -3.45
C ARG A 318 -7.22 5.07 -4.88
N TYR A 319 -6.49 5.93 -5.56
CA TYR A 319 -5.78 5.59 -6.80
C TYR A 319 -4.29 5.81 -6.58
N SER A 320 -3.47 4.87 -6.97
CA SER A 320 -2.02 4.99 -6.95
C SER A 320 -1.41 4.50 -8.24
N HIS A 321 -0.27 5.09 -8.61
CA HIS A 321 0.44 4.80 -9.85
C HIS A 321 1.93 4.75 -9.56
N GLN A 322 2.53 3.57 -9.54
CA GLN A 322 3.96 3.41 -9.32
C GLN A 322 4.70 3.11 -10.61
N ARG A 323 5.78 3.85 -10.85
CA ARG A 323 6.73 3.56 -11.92
C ARG A 323 7.98 2.92 -11.36
N LEU A 324 8.39 1.81 -11.97
CA LEU A 324 9.54 1.02 -11.57
C LEU A 324 10.49 0.82 -12.75
N ALA A 325 11.70 0.39 -12.43
CA ALA A 325 12.67 -0.01 -13.44
C ALA A 325 12.06 -0.99 -14.47
N PRO A 326 12.49 -0.93 -15.73
CA PRO A 326 12.06 -1.86 -16.76
C PRO A 326 12.22 -3.31 -16.30
N ASP A 327 11.33 -4.18 -16.73
CA ASP A 327 11.42 -5.60 -16.39
C ASP A 327 12.69 -6.24 -16.98
N ALA A 328 13.06 -7.41 -16.50
CA ALA A 328 14.34 -7.98 -16.84
C ALA A 328 14.29 -9.50 -16.94
N SER A 329 14.96 -10.05 -17.95
CA SER A 329 15.03 -11.49 -18.19
C SER A 329 15.57 -12.31 -17.01
N PHE A 330 16.26 -11.66 -16.07
CA PHE A 330 16.84 -12.29 -14.88
C PHE A 330 15.98 -12.11 -13.61
N ALA A 331 14.87 -11.39 -13.68
CA ALA A 331 13.96 -11.17 -12.56
C ALA A 331 13.23 -12.46 -12.16
N VAL A 332 13.14 -13.41 -13.09
CA VAL A 332 12.58 -14.73 -12.80
C VAL A 332 13.63 -15.56 -12.07
N SER A 333 13.42 -15.77 -10.79
CA SER A 333 14.26 -16.64 -9.97
C SER A 333 14.27 -18.04 -10.56
N SER A 334 15.45 -18.68 -10.58
CA SER A 334 15.64 -20.07 -11.02
C SER A 334 14.82 -21.11 -10.22
N SER A 335 14.15 -20.70 -9.19
CA SER A 335 13.26 -21.51 -8.35
C SER A 335 11.81 -21.52 -8.81
N VAL A 336 11.42 -20.61 -9.69
CA VAL A 336 10.07 -20.54 -10.23
C VAL A 336 10.17 -20.88 -11.70
N GLN A 337 9.70 -22.05 -12.08
CA GLN A 337 9.39 -22.40 -13.45
C GLN A 337 10.34 -23.41 -14.11
N THR A 338 10.17 -24.63 -13.74
CA THR A 338 10.09 -25.64 -14.79
C THR A 338 8.61 -25.72 -15.18
N PRO A 339 8.21 -25.30 -16.38
CA PRO A 339 6.93 -25.70 -16.93
C PRO A 339 6.82 -27.23 -16.84
N ASN A 340 5.61 -27.75 -16.75
CA ASN A 340 5.34 -29.19 -16.70
C ASN A 340 6.00 -30.03 -17.82
N ASN A 341 6.64 -29.39 -18.79
CA ASN A 341 7.37 -29.99 -19.93
C ASN A 341 8.89 -29.94 -19.79
N GLY A 342 9.44 -29.49 -18.66
CA GLY A 342 10.90 -29.43 -18.42
C GLY A 342 11.63 -28.29 -19.13
N SER A 343 10.91 -27.37 -19.81
CA SER A 343 11.55 -26.19 -20.41
C SER A 343 11.86 -25.19 -19.31
N GLN A 344 13.09 -24.74 -19.21
CA GLN A 344 13.47 -23.65 -18.31
C GLN A 344 13.13 -22.32 -18.99
N TRP A 345 12.37 -21.47 -18.35
CA TRP A 345 12.20 -20.07 -18.74
C TRP A 345 13.52 -19.37 -18.53
N ASN A 346 14.14 -18.86 -19.59
CA ASN A 346 15.56 -18.70 -19.55
C ASN A 346 16.00 -17.30 -19.93
N ASP A 347 16.82 -16.75 -19.06
CA ASP A 347 17.83 -15.78 -19.43
C ASP A 347 18.94 -16.41 -20.33
N TYR A 348 18.68 -17.58 -20.90
CA TYR A 348 19.54 -18.24 -21.88
C TYR A 348 19.27 -17.78 -23.30
N VAL A 349 20.35 -17.57 -24.04
CA VAL A 349 20.34 -17.30 -25.48
C VAL A 349 21.05 -18.44 -26.16
N PRO A 350 20.43 -19.17 -27.09
CA PRO A 350 21.02 -20.35 -27.71
C PRO A 350 22.24 -20.00 -28.56
N ALA A 351 23.10 -20.97 -28.73
CA ALA A 351 24.36 -20.82 -29.47
C ALA A 351 24.17 -20.45 -30.95
N ASN A 352 23.02 -20.82 -31.54
CA ASN A 352 22.65 -20.52 -32.91
C ASN A 352 21.99 -19.16 -33.10
N ASN A 353 21.78 -18.38 -32.02
CA ASN A 353 21.33 -17.01 -32.17
C ASN A 353 22.36 -16.19 -32.93
N PRO A 354 22.01 -15.50 -34.04
CA PRO A 354 22.95 -14.81 -34.91
C PRO A 354 23.70 -13.67 -34.21
N TYR A 355 23.20 -13.19 -33.09
CA TYR A 355 23.81 -12.11 -32.30
C TYR A 355 24.67 -12.63 -31.13
N ASN A 356 24.70 -13.96 -30.88
CA ASN A 356 25.47 -14.51 -29.79
C ASN A 356 26.99 -14.42 -30.09
N PRO A 357 27.73 -13.55 -29.34
CA PRO A 357 29.15 -13.31 -29.65
C PRO A 357 30.07 -14.49 -29.30
N PHE A 358 29.54 -15.49 -28.60
CA PHE A 358 30.31 -16.67 -28.19
C PHE A 358 30.01 -17.88 -29.06
N GLY A 359 28.88 -17.92 -29.74
CA GLY A 359 28.42 -19.08 -30.50
C GLY A 359 28.46 -20.35 -29.66
N SER A 360 28.91 -21.46 -30.28
CA SER A 360 29.11 -22.77 -29.61
C SER A 360 30.50 -22.96 -29.00
N VAL A 361 31.39 -21.96 -29.07
CA VAL A 361 32.85 -22.17 -28.91
C VAL A 361 33.35 -21.92 -27.48
N ASN A 362 32.61 -21.18 -26.62
CA ASN A 362 33.11 -20.79 -25.31
C ASN A 362 32.20 -21.26 -24.18
N CYS A 363 31.99 -22.55 -24.06
CA CYS A 363 31.16 -23.13 -23.03
C CYS A 363 31.98 -23.73 -21.90
N SER A 364 31.62 -23.47 -20.65
CA SER A 364 32.22 -24.12 -19.48
C SER A 364 31.77 -25.59 -19.39
N ASN A 365 32.72 -26.49 -19.10
CA ASN A 365 32.48 -27.93 -19.04
C ASN A 365 31.69 -28.43 -17.84
N THR A 366 31.29 -27.56 -16.90
CA THR A 366 30.66 -28.00 -15.65
C THR A 366 29.15 -28.24 -15.80
N ILE A 367 28.52 -27.60 -16.77
CA ILE A 367 27.15 -27.85 -17.22
C ILE A 367 27.23 -27.72 -18.73
N ASN A 368 26.75 -28.66 -19.54
CA ASN A 368 26.79 -28.60 -21.01
C ASN A 368 26.14 -27.34 -21.60
N LEU A 369 26.65 -26.15 -21.23
CA LEU A 369 26.20 -24.86 -21.73
C LEU A 369 26.41 -24.69 -23.23
N CYS A 370 27.28 -25.51 -23.82
CA CYS A 370 27.54 -25.53 -25.27
C CYS A 370 26.31 -25.89 -26.09
N ASP A 371 25.46 -26.74 -25.54
CA ASP A 371 24.20 -27.13 -26.18
C ASP A 371 23.06 -26.19 -25.85
N ILE A 372 23.20 -25.40 -24.77
CA ILE A 372 22.15 -24.56 -24.20
C ILE A 372 22.33 -23.08 -24.59
N GLY A 373 23.58 -22.58 -24.70
CA GLY A 373 23.89 -21.18 -24.99
C GLY A 373 24.48 -20.41 -23.80
N VAL A 374 24.37 -19.08 -23.82
CA VAL A 374 24.84 -18.19 -22.75
C VAL A 374 23.68 -17.59 -22.00
N ARG A 375 23.90 -17.30 -20.73
CA ARG A 375 22.91 -16.55 -19.94
C ARG A 375 23.14 -15.05 -20.11
N ILE A 376 22.05 -14.28 -20.20
CA ILE A 376 22.12 -12.83 -20.26
C ILE A 376 21.13 -12.17 -19.30
N ASN A 377 21.61 -11.22 -18.55
CA ASN A 377 20.77 -10.29 -17.82
C ASN A 377 20.38 -9.14 -18.75
N ARG A 378 19.22 -9.19 -19.39
CA ARG A 378 18.71 -8.12 -20.26
C ARG A 378 17.53 -7.44 -19.60
N ARG A 379 17.59 -6.12 -19.42
CA ARG A 379 16.42 -5.30 -19.11
C ARG A 379 15.72 -4.86 -20.39
N PHE A 380 14.42 -4.76 -20.31
CA PHE A 380 13.56 -4.23 -21.38
C PHE A 380 13.50 -2.71 -21.27
N GLU A 381 14.68 -2.07 -21.40
CA GLU A 381 14.84 -0.62 -21.25
C GLU A 381 13.96 0.16 -22.22
N GLU A 382 13.73 -0.42 -23.39
CA GLU A 382 12.88 0.10 -24.45
C GLU A 382 11.38 0.17 -24.06
N SER A 383 10.94 -0.57 -23.05
CA SER A 383 9.56 -0.50 -22.55
C SER A 383 9.24 0.77 -21.74
N GLY A 384 10.26 1.54 -21.36
CA GLY A 384 10.10 2.77 -20.57
C GLY A 384 9.85 2.57 -19.07
N GLY A 385 9.84 1.34 -18.58
CA GLY A 385 9.59 0.99 -17.18
C GLY A 385 8.29 0.22 -16.96
N ARG A 386 8.26 -0.52 -15.88
CA ARG A 386 7.04 -1.19 -15.40
C ARG A 386 6.14 -0.18 -14.71
N ILE A 387 4.85 -0.30 -14.92
CA ILE A 387 3.84 0.53 -14.27
C ILE A 387 2.94 -0.38 -13.44
N PHE A 388 2.67 0.03 -12.21
CA PHE A 388 1.74 -0.62 -11.31
C PHE A 388 0.71 0.38 -10.85
N GLU A 389 -0.51 0.22 -11.31
CA GLU A 389 -1.66 1.05 -10.93
C GLU A 389 -2.58 0.28 -10.01
N GLN A 390 -3.09 0.96 -9.00
CA GLN A 390 -4.02 0.36 -8.08
C GLN A 390 -5.18 1.31 -7.80
N THR A 391 -6.40 0.78 -7.92
CA THR A 391 -7.62 1.46 -7.49
C THR A 391 -8.25 0.65 -6.37
N VAL A 392 -8.49 1.30 -5.24
CA VAL A 392 -9.14 0.70 -4.07
C VAL A 392 -10.37 1.53 -3.72
N ASP A 393 -11.51 0.88 -3.64
CA ASP A 393 -12.75 1.42 -3.07
C ASP A 393 -13.03 0.68 -1.77
N ALA A 394 -13.13 1.39 -0.64
CA ALA A 394 -13.42 0.82 0.67
C ALA A 394 -14.55 1.58 1.37
N TYR A 395 -15.38 0.86 2.09
CA TYR A 395 -16.35 1.46 2.98
C TYR A 395 -16.47 0.67 4.28
N ASP A 396 -16.75 1.41 5.36
CA ASP A 396 -16.99 0.89 6.69
C ASP A 396 -18.26 1.54 7.25
N ILE A 397 -19.19 0.73 7.71
CA ILE A 397 -20.43 1.18 8.32
C ILE A 397 -20.56 0.49 9.66
N ASN A 398 -20.63 1.29 10.72
CA ASN A 398 -20.90 0.83 12.07
C ASN A 398 -22.16 1.48 12.60
N MET A 399 -22.98 0.72 13.33
CA MET A 399 -24.14 1.26 14.06
C MET A 399 -24.41 0.43 15.31
N GLY A 400 -25.00 1.05 16.31
CA GLY A 400 -25.30 0.38 17.56
C GLY A 400 -26.19 1.17 18.51
N PHE A 401 -26.44 0.55 19.63
CA PHE A 401 -27.20 1.16 20.73
C PHE A 401 -26.41 1.03 22.02
N ARG A 402 -26.46 2.07 22.83
CA ARG A 402 -25.94 2.11 24.20
C ARG A 402 -27.05 2.44 25.14
N TRP A 403 -27.07 1.81 26.32
CA TRP A 403 -28.02 2.12 27.40
C TRP A 403 -27.44 1.69 28.74
N GLU A 404 -27.94 2.32 29.80
CA GLU A 404 -27.69 1.87 31.16
C GLU A 404 -28.88 1.05 31.67
N MET A 405 -28.61 -0.12 32.26
CA MET A 405 -29.62 -0.94 32.89
C MET A 405 -29.03 -1.67 34.10
N ALA A 406 -29.72 -1.59 35.24
CA ALA A 406 -29.34 -2.21 36.50
C ALA A 406 -27.93 -1.81 37.00
N GLY A 407 -27.49 -0.59 36.69
CA GLY A 407 -26.16 -0.06 37.04
C GLY A 407 -25.02 -0.60 36.17
N PHE A 408 -25.34 -1.13 35.00
CA PHE A 408 -24.37 -1.59 34.01
C PHE A 408 -24.60 -0.90 32.66
N ASN A 409 -23.49 -0.57 31.99
CA ASN A 409 -23.53 -0.06 30.63
C ASN A 409 -23.61 -1.22 29.66
N HIS A 410 -24.50 -1.11 28.71
CA HIS A 410 -24.73 -2.07 27.63
C HIS A 410 -24.38 -1.40 26.29
N ASP A 411 -23.67 -2.11 25.43
CA ASP A 411 -23.34 -1.67 24.06
C ASP A 411 -23.57 -2.84 23.11
N VAL A 412 -24.47 -2.68 22.15
CA VAL A 412 -24.68 -3.62 21.06
C VAL A 412 -24.38 -2.94 19.75
N SER A 413 -23.58 -3.58 18.89
CA SER A 413 -23.23 -3.00 17.59
C SER A 413 -23.14 -4.02 16.47
N VAL A 414 -23.29 -3.52 15.26
CA VAL A 414 -22.99 -4.21 14.01
C VAL A 414 -22.03 -3.39 13.17
N THR A 415 -21.09 -4.06 12.53
CA THR A 415 -20.16 -3.44 11.58
C THR A 415 -20.23 -4.20 10.26
N PHE A 416 -20.31 -3.45 9.18
CA PHE A 416 -20.24 -3.96 7.80
C PHE A 416 -19.16 -3.16 7.08
N ALA A 417 -18.14 -3.85 6.58
CA ALA A 417 -17.12 -3.20 5.79
C ALA A 417 -16.76 -4.05 4.58
N GLU A 418 -16.34 -3.39 3.51
CA GLU A 418 -15.95 -4.04 2.26
C GLU A 418 -14.83 -3.23 1.61
N THR A 419 -13.86 -3.94 1.04
CA THR A 419 -12.80 -3.36 0.22
C THR A 419 -12.79 -4.08 -1.12
N GLU A 420 -12.82 -3.32 -2.21
CA GLU A 420 -12.61 -3.79 -3.57
C GLU A 420 -11.33 -3.17 -4.13
N GLN A 421 -10.48 -3.97 -4.76
CA GLN A 421 -9.22 -3.54 -5.32
C GLN A 421 -9.06 -4.05 -6.75
N VAL A 422 -8.56 -3.19 -7.61
CA VAL A 422 -8.13 -3.53 -8.96
C VAL A 422 -6.66 -3.12 -9.10
N ASP A 423 -5.82 -4.11 -9.37
CA ASP A 423 -4.40 -3.93 -9.69
C ASP A 423 -4.23 -4.04 -11.20
N GLU A 424 -3.61 -3.03 -11.82
CA GLU A 424 -3.27 -3.04 -13.22
C GLU A 424 -1.76 -2.92 -13.39
N THR A 425 -1.15 -3.90 -14.05
CA THR A 425 0.27 -3.90 -14.33
C THR A 425 0.53 -3.78 -15.82
N LEU A 426 1.47 -2.89 -16.19
CA LEU A 426 1.84 -2.60 -17.57
C LEU A 426 3.34 -2.81 -17.77
N ASN A 427 3.71 -3.16 -19.00
CA ASN A 427 5.09 -3.34 -19.43
C ASN A 427 5.85 -4.47 -18.72
N TYR A 428 5.13 -5.47 -18.22
CA TYR A 428 5.74 -6.68 -17.69
C TYR A 428 6.20 -7.62 -18.79
N GLY A 429 7.35 -8.24 -18.59
CA GLY A 429 7.97 -9.13 -19.57
C GLY A 429 7.23 -10.46 -19.71
N ARG A 430 6.99 -10.87 -20.95
CA ARG A 430 6.53 -12.20 -21.35
C ARG A 430 7.71 -13.11 -21.59
N PHE A 431 8.15 -13.82 -20.56
CA PHE A 431 9.36 -14.66 -20.65
C PHE A 431 9.16 -15.92 -21.50
N ASP A 432 7.93 -16.38 -21.68
CA ASP A 432 7.57 -17.38 -22.67
C ASP A 432 7.87 -16.90 -24.09
N ARG A 433 7.54 -15.66 -24.40
CA ARG A 433 7.83 -15.01 -25.69
C ARG A 433 9.30 -14.64 -25.84
N TRP A 434 9.97 -14.29 -24.74
CA TRP A 434 11.42 -14.10 -24.72
C TRP A 434 12.14 -15.37 -25.18
N ALA A 435 11.79 -16.55 -24.62
CA ALA A 435 12.41 -17.81 -24.99
C ALA A 435 12.24 -18.14 -26.49
N ILE A 436 11.09 -17.79 -27.06
CA ILE A 436 10.83 -17.93 -28.50
C ILE A 436 11.66 -16.93 -29.31
N ALA A 437 11.68 -15.66 -28.91
CA ALA A 437 12.29 -14.58 -29.66
C ALA A 437 13.82 -14.69 -29.74
N VAL A 438 14.49 -15.26 -28.72
CA VAL A 438 15.95 -15.47 -28.73
C VAL A 438 16.37 -16.71 -29.50
N ASP A 439 15.46 -17.62 -29.82
CA ASP A 439 15.73 -18.83 -30.60
C ASP A 439 15.30 -18.63 -32.06
N PRO A 440 16.29 -18.61 -33.03
CA PRO A 440 15.98 -18.40 -34.42
C PRO A 440 15.02 -19.43 -35.03
N VAL A 441 15.06 -20.67 -34.56
CA VAL A 441 14.19 -21.75 -35.07
C VAL A 441 12.77 -21.61 -34.50
N ALA A 442 12.66 -21.35 -33.21
CA ALA A 442 11.37 -21.13 -32.55
C ALA A 442 10.69 -19.88 -33.07
N CYS A 443 11.41 -18.75 -33.23
CA CYS A 443 10.88 -17.52 -33.76
C CYS A 443 10.37 -17.70 -35.21
N ALA A 444 11.15 -18.32 -36.09
CA ALA A 444 10.73 -18.59 -37.46
C ALA A 444 9.51 -19.50 -37.55
N ALA A 445 9.31 -20.39 -36.58
CA ALA A 445 8.14 -21.28 -36.50
C ALA A 445 6.91 -20.61 -35.90
N THR A 446 7.04 -19.43 -35.26
CA THR A 446 5.97 -18.73 -34.54
C THR A 446 5.54 -17.50 -35.33
N ALA A 447 4.36 -17.54 -35.94
CA ALA A 447 3.87 -16.44 -36.78
C ALA A 447 3.75 -15.07 -36.08
N ALA A 448 3.61 -15.07 -34.74
CA ALA A 448 3.53 -13.85 -33.94
C ALA A 448 4.90 -13.28 -33.58
N CYS A 449 6.02 -14.02 -33.76
CA CYS A 449 7.37 -13.53 -33.49
C CYS A 449 7.79 -12.59 -34.63
N PRO A 450 8.07 -11.31 -34.39
CA PRO A 450 8.35 -10.36 -35.45
C PRO A 450 9.69 -10.64 -36.15
N ASP A 451 10.75 -10.87 -35.36
CA ASP A 451 12.10 -11.22 -35.79
C ASP A 451 12.92 -11.75 -34.63
N VAL A 452 14.02 -12.43 -34.94
CA VAL A 452 14.95 -12.93 -33.92
C VAL A 452 15.53 -11.79 -33.10
N LEU A 453 15.41 -11.93 -31.79
CA LEU A 453 15.83 -10.89 -30.85
C LEU A 453 17.36 -10.82 -30.73
N ASN A 454 17.87 -9.58 -30.73
CA ASN A 454 19.27 -9.29 -30.34
C ASN A 454 19.30 -8.88 -28.83
N PRO A 455 19.50 -9.80 -27.89
CA PRO A 455 19.53 -9.48 -26.48
C PRO A 455 20.85 -8.84 -26.01
N PHE A 456 21.88 -8.83 -26.85
CA PHE A 456 23.22 -8.32 -26.53
C PHE A 456 23.37 -6.83 -26.91
N GLY A 457 22.48 -6.31 -27.73
CA GLY A 457 22.54 -4.95 -28.23
C GLY A 457 22.34 -3.89 -27.14
N GLU A 458 22.71 -2.66 -27.48
CA GLU A 458 22.50 -1.48 -26.63
C GLU A 458 21.03 -1.06 -26.59
N PHE A 459 20.72 -0.05 -25.77
CA PHE A 459 19.39 0.57 -25.75
C PHE A 459 18.98 0.97 -27.18
N GLY A 460 17.75 0.64 -27.56
CA GLY A 460 17.22 0.84 -28.91
C GLY A 460 17.52 -0.34 -29.88
N SER A 461 18.16 -1.41 -29.42
CA SER A 461 18.37 -2.62 -30.23
C SER A 461 17.15 -3.53 -30.34
N ILE A 462 16.16 -3.34 -29.47
CA ILE A 462 14.88 -4.02 -29.50
C ILE A 462 13.87 -3.08 -30.13
N SER A 463 13.26 -3.46 -31.25
CA SER A 463 12.27 -2.62 -31.93
C SER A 463 10.95 -2.53 -31.16
N ASP A 464 10.14 -1.52 -31.49
CA ASP A 464 8.81 -1.37 -30.90
C ASP A 464 7.92 -2.60 -31.13
N GLU A 465 8.02 -3.24 -32.30
CA GLU A 465 7.29 -4.47 -32.61
C GLU A 465 7.76 -5.66 -31.73
N GLN A 466 9.07 -5.77 -31.54
CA GLN A 466 9.65 -6.78 -30.65
C GLN A 466 9.27 -6.49 -29.20
N MET A 467 9.29 -5.24 -28.75
CA MET A 467 8.83 -4.86 -27.41
C MET A 467 7.34 -5.17 -27.19
N ALA A 468 6.49 -4.85 -28.14
CA ALA A 468 5.07 -5.19 -28.09
C ALA A 468 4.83 -6.71 -28.02
N TYR A 469 5.70 -7.50 -28.65
CA TYR A 469 5.66 -8.96 -28.53
C TYR A 469 6.17 -9.44 -27.17
N LEU A 470 7.24 -8.83 -26.63
CA LEU A 470 7.92 -9.24 -25.41
C LEU A 470 7.23 -8.78 -24.11
N THR A 471 6.33 -7.83 -24.19
CA THR A 471 5.61 -7.34 -23.02
C THR A 471 4.17 -7.83 -23.02
N ALA A 472 3.63 -8.03 -21.82
CA ALA A 472 2.20 -8.13 -21.63
C ALA A 472 1.57 -6.75 -21.84
N GLY A 473 0.34 -6.74 -22.36
CA GLY A 473 -0.50 -5.55 -22.32
C GLY A 473 -0.86 -5.22 -20.87
N SER A 474 -2.02 -4.61 -20.68
CA SER A 474 -2.59 -4.42 -19.34
C SER A 474 -2.99 -5.78 -18.73
N LEU A 475 -2.43 -6.11 -17.57
CA LEU A 475 -2.82 -7.26 -16.75
C LEU A 475 -3.64 -6.73 -15.57
N LYS A 476 -4.83 -7.28 -15.32
CA LYS A 476 -5.76 -6.79 -14.30
C LYS A 476 -6.13 -7.87 -13.31
N ASP A 477 -5.55 -7.79 -12.13
CA ASP A 477 -5.95 -8.60 -10.99
C ASP A 477 -7.07 -7.90 -10.22
N GLN A 478 -8.02 -8.66 -9.71
CA GLN A 478 -9.10 -8.16 -8.87
C GLN A 478 -9.09 -8.88 -7.54
N SER A 479 -9.21 -8.13 -6.47
CA SER A 479 -9.32 -8.67 -5.13
C SER A 479 -10.37 -7.91 -4.31
N GLY A 480 -10.83 -8.54 -3.25
CA GLY A 480 -11.77 -7.89 -2.34
C GLY A 480 -11.84 -8.61 -1.01
N ALA A 481 -12.30 -7.90 -0.01
CA ALA A 481 -12.58 -8.41 1.31
C ALA A 481 -13.90 -7.88 1.85
N ASP A 482 -14.65 -8.74 2.53
CA ASP A 482 -15.86 -8.42 3.29
C ASP A 482 -15.59 -8.65 4.78
N PHE A 483 -16.03 -7.74 5.63
CA PHE A 483 -15.97 -7.84 7.07
C PHE A 483 -17.36 -7.59 7.66
N ASN A 484 -17.85 -8.54 8.45
CA ASN A 484 -19.12 -8.41 9.15
C ASN A 484 -18.92 -8.78 10.62
N GLN A 485 -19.35 -7.92 11.52
CA GLN A 485 -19.24 -8.14 12.96
C GLN A 485 -20.52 -7.78 13.69
N ILE A 486 -20.88 -8.59 14.67
CA ILE A 486 -21.83 -8.23 15.71
C ILE A 486 -21.15 -8.35 17.06
N SER A 487 -21.31 -7.35 17.91
CA SER A 487 -20.72 -7.28 19.25
C SER A 487 -21.76 -6.89 20.27
N TYR A 488 -21.69 -7.48 21.45
CA TYR A 488 -22.43 -7.08 22.62
C TYR A 488 -21.51 -7.05 23.82
N VAL A 489 -21.47 -5.92 24.53
CA VAL A 489 -20.63 -5.70 25.70
C VAL A 489 -21.49 -5.20 26.87
N ILE A 490 -21.26 -5.78 28.03
CA ILE A 490 -21.77 -5.28 29.32
C ILE A 490 -20.56 -4.85 30.12
N SER A 491 -20.59 -3.65 30.66
CA SER A 491 -19.51 -3.13 31.50
C SER A 491 -20.02 -2.45 32.76
N GLY A 492 -19.22 -2.53 33.80
CA GLY A 492 -19.41 -1.80 35.05
C GLY A 492 -18.10 -1.14 35.45
N SER A 493 -18.03 -0.55 36.64
CA SER A 493 -16.85 0.17 37.12
C SER A 493 -15.57 -0.69 37.21
N ASN A 494 -15.70 -2.00 37.40
CA ASN A 494 -14.56 -2.88 37.64
C ASN A 494 -14.52 -4.13 36.75
N PHE A 495 -15.44 -4.30 35.83
CA PHE A 495 -15.48 -5.43 34.93
C PHE A 495 -16.10 -5.06 33.59
N ALA A 496 -15.74 -5.81 32.56
CA ALA A 496 -16.44 -5.85 31.30
C ALA A 496 -16.51 -7.28 30.78
N VAL A 497 -17.65 -7.66 30.21
CA VAL A 497 -17.86 -8.95 29.56
C VAL A 497 -18.49 -8.69 28.21
N GLY A 498 -17.92 -9.28 27.17
CA GLY A 498 -18.42 -9.14 25.81
C GLY A 498 -18.50 -10.45 25.06
N ILE A 499 -19.37 -10.48 24.09
CA ILE A 499 -19.44 -11.52 23.08
C ILE A 499 -19.38 -10.88 21.70
N GLU A 500 -18.56 -11.45 20.84
CA GLU A 500 -18.35 -10.97 19.48
C GLU A 500 -18.46 -12.12 18.51
N LYS A 501 -19.16 -11.92 17.41
CA LYS A 501 -19.13 -12.81 16.25
C LYS A 501 -18.65 -12.02 15.05
N ARG A 502 -17.55 -12.47 14.47
CA ARG A 502 -16.90 -11.88 13.30
C ARG A 502 -16.91 -12.87 12.15
N GLN A 503 -17.06 -12.36 10.95
CA GLN A 503 -16.99 -13.11 9.71
C GLN A 503 -16.22 -12.28 8.68
N GLU A 504 -15.16 -12.85 8.17
CA GLU A 504 -14.30 -12.25 7.15
C GLU A 504 -14.31 -13.16 5.93
N TYR A 505 -14.38 -12.56 4.77
CA TYR A 505 -14.27 -13.23 3.49
C TYR A 505 -13.36 -12.43 2.59
N GLY A 506 -12.47 -13.10 1.88
CA GLY A 506 -11.60 -12.48 0.89
C GLY A 506 -11.60 -13.28 -0.40
N TYR A 507 -11.43 -12.60 -1.53
CA TYR A 507 -11.24 -13.24 -2.82
C TYR A 507 -10.08 -12.59 -3.59
N PHE A 508 -9.46 -13.38 -4.44
CA PHE A 508 -8.49 -12.94 -5.43
C PHE A 508 -8.83 -13.58 -6.77
N LYS A 509 -8.91 -12.77 -7.81
CA LYS A 509 -9.18 -13.19 -9.17
C LYS A 509 -8.06 -12.64 -10.06
N PRO A 510 -7.05 -13.47 -10.38
CA PRO A 510 -5.95 -13.07 -11.24
C PRO A 510 -6.42 -12.81 -12.67
N ASP A 511 -5.66 -12.02 -13.40
CA ASP A 511 -5.76 -11.91 -14.85
C ASP A 511 -5.51 -13.28 -15.52
N GLU A 512 -6.11 -13.51 -16.68
CA GLU A 512 -5.96 -14.78 -17.40
C GLU A 512 -4.51 -15.12 -17.75
N PHE A 513 -3.62 -14.12 -17.85
CA PHE A 513 -2.20 -14.31 -18.11
C PHE A 513 -1.36 -14.42 -16.83
N SER A 514 -1.91 -14.03 -15.68
CA SER A 514 -1.27 -14.16 -14.37
C SER A 514 -1.58 -15.51 -13.72
N ALA A 515 -2.66 -16.14 -14.12
CA ALA A 515 -3.09 -17.47 -13.69
C ALA A 515 -2.41 -18.58 -14.53
#